data_29b585318beab0ca101e2eaefa965c15
#
_entry.id   29b585318beab0ca101e2eaefa965c15
#
_cell.length_a   1.000
_cell.length_b   1.000
_cell.length_c   1.000
_cell.angle_alpha   90.00
_cell.angle_beta   90.00
_cell.angle_gamma   90.00
#
_symmetry.space_group_name_H-M   'P 1'
#
loop_
_entity.id
_entity.type
_entity.pdbx_description
1 polymer ?
#
loop_
_entity_poly.entity_id
_entity_poly.type
_entity_poly.pdbx_seq_one_letter_code
_entity_poly.pdbx_strand_id
1 'polypeptide(L)'
;DNNEYIRQVVQGFSEGIKGLSIKYLRRLANEMGEKDAANIFPEMQAILDSIKDAGEDIVFISGSPRVFVEALGRRLGAIVSDGTHHSSTRGIIHQTRPRRKTIHEKDKHLRSICRSLGGQAISAYGDSNNDIPMLLSVPNPVAVNPLPRLKELAMDNNWQIIQCSREN
;
A
#
# COMPACT_ATOMS: atom_id res chain seq x y z
N ASP A 1 -9.32 11.69 15.93
CA ASP A 1 -8.60 12.12 14.72
C ASP A 1 -7.91 10.90 14.09
N ASN A 2 -8.22 10.61 12.82
CA ASN A 2 -7.70 9.43 12.12
C ASN A 2 -6.16 9.39 12.06
N ASN A 3 -5.53 10.56 12.03
CA ASN A 3 -4.07 10.68 12.05
C ASN A 3 -3.45 10.24 13.38
N GLU A 4 -4.13 10.50 14.49
CA GLU A 4 -3.67 10.09 15.81
C GLU A 4 -3.80 8.56 15.98
N TYR A 5 -4.91 7.99 15.54
CA TYR A 5 -5.10 6.54 15.53
C TYR A 5 -4.00 5.83 14.71
N ILE A 6 -3.72 6.31 13.50
CA ILE A 6 -2.66 5.75 12.66
C ILE A 6 -1.29 5.84 13.34
N ARG A 7 -0.99 6.97 14.00
CA ARG A 7 0.27 7.13 14.77
C ARG A 7 0.38 6.10 15.88
N GLN A 8 -0.68 5.91 16.67
CA GLN A 8 -0.70 4.94 17.77
C GLN A 8 -0.51 3.52 17.27
N VAL A 9 -1.17 3.14 16.17
CA VAL A 9 -1.00 1.81 15.56
C VAL A 9 0.44 1.61 15.08
N VAL A 10 1.02 2.59 14.38
CA VAL A 10 2.42 2.52 13.90
C VAL A 10 3.40 2.46 15.05
N GLN A 11 3.18 3.25 16.10
CA GLN A 11 4.04 3.24 17.28
C GLN A 11 3.95 1.91 18.02
N GLY A 12 2.73 1.43 18.32
CA GLY A 12 2.52 0.17 19.01
C GLY A 12 3.11 -1.03 18.25
N PHE A 13 2.94 -1.05 16.91
CA PHE A 13 3.60 -2.05 16.08
C PHE A 13 5.13 -1.96 16.17
N SER A 14 5.68 -0.74 16.07
CA SER A 14 7.12 -0.50 16.11
C SER A 14 7.76 -0.96 17.42
N GLU A 15 7.08 -0.70 18.53
CA GLU A 15 7.50 -1.14 19.86
C GLU A 15 7.39 -2.66 20.00
N GLY A 16 6.29 -3.23 19.52
CA GLY A 16 6.04 -4.69 19.60
C GLY A 16 7.01 -5.56 18.80
N ILE A 17 7.60 -5.03 17.72
CA ILE A 17 8.56 -5.79 16.91
C ILE A 17 10.02 -5.56 17.31
N LYS A 18 10.30 -4.58 18.17
CA LYS A 18 11.66 -4.29 18.65
C LYS A 18 12.22 -5.50 19.41
N GLY A 19 13.43 -5.91 19.05
CA GLY A 19 14.09 -7.07 19.60
C GLY A 19 13.73 -8.40 18.90
N LEU A 20 12.75 -8.40 18.00
CA LEU A 20 12.43 -9.60 17.21
C LEU A 20 13.46 -9.83 16.09
N SER A 21 13.61 -11.08 15.71
CA SER A 21 14.38 -11.47 14.53
C SER A 21 13.63 -11.04 13.25
N ILE A 22 14.35 -10.43 12.31
CA ILE A 22 13.80 -10.09 10.98
C ILE A 22 13.33 -11.35 10.24
N LYS A 23 13.96 -12.49 10.47
CA LYS A 23 13.56 -13.79 9.91
C LYS A 23 12.18 -14.21 10.43
N TYR A 24 11.95 -14.04 11.74
CA TYR A 24 10.65 -14.34 12.36
C TYR A 24 9.56 -13.40 11.78
N LEU A 25 9.84 -12.09 11.72
CA LEU A 25 8.89 -11.12 11.17
C LEU A 25 8.55 -11.41 9.70
N ARG A 26 9.53 -11.82 8.89
CA ARG A 26 9.29 -12.21 7.49
C ARG A 26 8.42 -13.46 7.37
N ARG A 27 8.61 -14.44 8.26
CA ARG A 27 7.75 -15.65 8.30
C ARG A 27 6.31 -15.25 8.59
N LEU A 28 6.10 -14.47 9.66
CA LEU A 28 4.77 -13.98 10.03
C LEU A 28 4.13 -13.16 8.87
N ALA A 29 4.89 -12.29 8.23
CA ALA A 29 4.42 -11.52 7.09
C ALA A 29 4.00 -12.41 5.91
N ASN A 30 4.72 -13.50 5.65
CA ASN A 30 4.36 -14.44 4.59
C ASN A 30 3.06 -15.20 4.91
N GLU A 31 2.87 -15.63 6.15
CA GLU A 31 1.64 -16.30 6.61
C GLU A 31 0.42 -15.34 6.52
N MET A 32 0.61 -14.08 6.95
CA MET A 32 -0.44 -13.06 6.83
C MET A 32 -0.72 -12.70 5.37
N GLY A 33 0.30 -12.49 4.56
CA GLY A 33 0.15 -12.14 3.15
C GLY A 33 -0.58 -13.23 2.34
N GLU A 34 -0.46 -14.50 2.74
CA GLU A 34 -1.24 -15.59 2.15
C GLU A 34 -2.72 -15.48 2.50
N LYS A 35 -3.02 -15.22 3.77
CA LYS A 35 -4.40 -15.02 4.23
C LYS A 35 -5.03 -13.78 3.61
N ASP A 36 -4.27 -12.67 3.55
CA ASP A 36 -4.75 -11.41 2.99
C ASP A 36 -5.01 -11.52 1.48
N ALA A 37 -4.13 -12.22 0.74
CA ALA A 37 -4.33 -12.47 -0.69
C ALA A 37 -5.56 -13.35 -0.97
N ALA A 38 -5.85 -14.33 -0.11
CA ALA A 38 -7.04 -15.15 -0.21
C ALA A 38 -8.34 -14.40 0.15
N ASN A 39 -8.23 -13.25 0.81
CA ASN A 39 -9.34 -12.42 1.27
C ASN A 39 -9.44 -11.07 0.54
N ILE A 40 -8.79 -10.92 -0.61
CA ILE A 40 -8.93 -9.71 -1.43
C ILE A 40 -10.37 -9.59 -1.94
N PHE A 41 -10.86 -8.36 -2.07
CA PHE A 41 -12.18 -8.11 -2.65
C PHE A 41 -12.22 -8.63 -4.10
N PRO A 42 -13.29 -9.32 -4.51
CA PRO A 42 -13.42 -9.85 -5.89
C PRO A 42 -13.23 -8.77 -6.96
N GLU A 43 -13.75 -7.57 -6.72
CA GLU A 43 -13.62 -6.43 -7.64
C GLU A 43 -12.15 -6.02 -7.82
N MET A 44 -11.38 -6.03 -6.71
CA MET A 44 -9.96 -5.71 -6.78
C MET A 44 -9.14 -6.84 -7.42
N GLN A 45 -9.53 -8.11 -7.20
CA GLN A 45 -8.90 -9.23 -7.88
C GLN A 45 -9.08 -9.13 -9.40
N ALA A 46 -10.30 -8.84 -9.85
CA ALA A 46 -10.60 -8.67 -11.28
C ALA A 46 -9.78 -7.52 -11.92
N ILE A 47 -9.59 -6.41 -11.19
CA ILE A 47 -8.75 -5.29 -11.64
C ILE A 47 -7.29 -5.73 -11.77
N LEU A 48 -6.74 -6.41 -10.75
CA LEU A 48 -5.36 -6.88 -10.79
C LEU A 48 -5.11 -7.87 -11.92
N ASP A 49 -6.08 -8.75 -12.19
CA ASP A 49 -5.99 -9.70 -13.28
C ASP A 49 -6.05 -9.00 -14.65
N SER A 50 -6.94 -8.00 -14.81
CA SER A 50 -7.01 -7.18 -16.03
C SER A 50 -5.69 -6.42 -16.30
N ILE A 51 -5.04 -5.89 -15.26
CA ILE A 51 -3.75 -5.18 -15.37
C ILE A 51 -2.66 -6.16 -15.85
N LYS A 52 -2.63 -7.37 -15.27
CA LYS A 52 -1.68 -8.42 -15.67
C LYS A 52 -1.91 -8.90 -17.11
N ASP A 53 -3.17 -9.10 -17.49
CA ASP A 53 -3.54 -9.53 -18.84
C ASP A 53 -3.16 -8.48 -19.90
N ALA A 54 -3.18 -7.18 -19.52
CA ALA A 54 -2.70 -6.10 -20.34
C ALA A 54 -1.15 -6.00 -20.41
N GLY A 55 -0.43 -6.82 -19.64
CA GLY A 55 1.03 -6.77 -19.54
C GLY A 55 1.56 -5.54 -18.79
N GLU A 56 0.73 -4.93 -17.96
CA GLU A 56 1.09 -3.73 -17.19
C GLU A 56 1.66 -4.12 -15.82
N ASP A 57 2.53 -3.26 -15.32
CA ASP A 57 3.20 -3.44 -14.03
C ASP A 57 2.35 -2.96 -12.85
N ILE A 58 2.36 -3.74 -11.77
CA ILE A 58 1.68 -3.40 -10.52
C ILE A 58 2.71 -2.95 -9.48
N VAL A 59 2.43 -1.80 -8.85
CA VAL A 59 3.26 -1.23 -7.78
C VAL A 59 2.41 -1.01 -6.53
N PHE A 60 2.88 -1.51 -5.39
CA PHE A 60 2.24 -1.28 -4.09
C PHE A 60 3.02 -0.26 -3.26
N ILE A 61 2.33 0.79 -2.81
CA ILE A 61 2.87 1.84 -1.93
C ILE A 61 1.96 1.97 -0.72
N SER A 62 2.44 1.61 0.47
CA SER A 62 1.65 1.59 1.70
C SER A 62 2.39 2.22 2.88
N GLY A 63 1.62 2.75 3.84
CA GLY A 63 2.12 3.13 5.16
C GLY A 63 2.42 1.93 6.06
N SER A 64 1.92 0.74 5.71
CA SER A 64 2.15 -0.51 6.45
C SER A 64 3.62 -0.93 6.45
N PRO A 65 4.05 -1.79 7.40
CA PRO A 65 5.42 -2.28 7.43
C PRO A 65 5.80 -3.00 6.12
N ARG A 66 6.94 -2.64 5.56
CA ARG A 66 7.39 -3.09 4.25
C ARG A 66 7.35 -4.61 4.07
N VAL A 67 7.73 -5.38 5.10
CA VAL A 67 7.74 -6.85 5.03
C VAL A 67 6.35 -7.45 4.74
N PHE A 68 5.28 -6.81 5.22
CA PHE A 68 3.90 -7.25 4.96
C PHE A 68 3.45 -6.82 3.56
N VAL A 69 3.77 -5.58 3.16
CA VAL A 69 3.47 -5.08 1.81
C VAL A 69 4.16 -5.94 0.74
N GLU A 70 5.43 -6.30 0.95
CA GLU A 70 6.18 -7.19 0.07
C GLU A 70 5.60 -8.61 0.03
N ALA A 71 5.16 -9.14 1.18
CA ALA A 71 4.58 -10.47 1.24
C ALA A 71 3.25 -10.57 0.48
N LEU A 72 2.38 -9.57 0.64
CA LEU A 72 1.12 -9.47 -0.09
C LEU A 72 1.38 -9.20 -1.58
N GLY A 73 2.23 -8.21 -1.89
CA GLY A 73 2.50 -7.79 -3.26
C GLY A 73 3.06 -8.93 -4.14
N ARG A 74 3.97 -9.76 -3.59
CA ARG A 74 4.45 -10.95 -4.33
C ARG A 74 3.33 -11.91 -4.72
N ARG A 75 2.33 -12.08 -3.87
CA ARG A 75 1.18 -12.96 -4.16
C ARG A 75 0.22 -12.37 -5.19
N LEU A 76 0.09 -11.05 -5.17
CA LEU A 76 -0.79 -10.32 -6.08
C LEU A 76 -0.10 -9.89 -7.39
N GLY A 77 1.19 -10.24 -7.56
CA GLY A 77 1.92 -9.97 -8.80
C GLY A 77 2.54 -8.58 -8.89
N ALA A 78 2.68 -7.85 -7.78
CA ALA A 78 3.36 -6.56 -7.79
C ALA A 78 4.87 -6.72 -8.03
N ILE A 79 5.41 -5.95 -8.99
CA ILE A 79 6.84 -5.92 -9.30
C ILE A 79 7.64 -5.09 -8.30
N VAL A 80 6.99 -4.08 -7.70
CA VAL A 80 7.54 -3.27 -6.61
C VAL A 80 6.51 -3.20 -5.48
N SER A 81 6.98 -3.44 -4.27
CA SER A 81 6.19 -3.24 -3.05
C SER A 81 7.02 -2.48 -2.03
N ASP A 82 6.53 -1.32 -1.60
CA ASP A 82 7.24 -0.52 -0.60
C ASP A 82 6.31 -0.05 0.53
N GLY A 83 6.90 0.09 1.70
CA GLY A 83 6.21 0.43 2.94
C GLY A 83 7.17 1.02 3.98
N THR A 84 6.71 1.08 5.22
CA THR A 84 7.53 1.55 6.34
C THR A 84 8.70 0.60 6.60
N HIS A 85 9.91 1.16 6.62
CA HIS A 85 11.15 0.40 6.82
C HIS A 85 11.46 0.18 8.30
N HIS A 86 12.06 -0.98 8.58
CA HIS A 86 12.59 -1.34 9.89
C HIS A 86 14.09 -1.57 9.79
N SER A 87 14.85 -0.92 10.66
CA SER A 87 16.29 -1.12 10.75
C SER A 87 16.60 -2.34 11.62
N SER A 88 17.50 -3.19 11.14
CA SER A 88 17.98 -4.35 11.90
C SER A 88 19.50 -4.41 11.89
N THR A 89 20.08 -4.88 13.01
CA THR A 89 21.51 -5.14 13.12
C THR A 89 21.66 -6.60 13.55
N ARG A 90 22.52 -7.35 12.84
CA ARG A 90 22.71 -8.79 13.03
C ARG A 90 21.39 -9.60 13.02
N GLY A 91 20.44 -9.14 12.19
CA GLY A 91 19.13 -9.77 12.04
C GLY A 91 18.11 -9.47 13.15
N ILE A 92 18.44 -8.62 14.12
CA ILE A 92 17.54 -8.18 15.19
C ILE A 92 17.04 -6.76 14.90
N ILE A 93 15.74 -6.56 15.00
CA ILE A 93 15.09 -5.26 14.76
C ILE A 93 15.34 -4.35 15.95
N HIS A 94 15.89 -3.16 15.72
CA HIS A 94 16.18 -2.21 16.79
C HIS A 94 15.48 -0.86 16.61
N GLN A 95 15.04 -0.52 15.41
CA GLN A 95 14.36 0.72 15.16
C GLN A 95 13.38 0.59 13.99
N THR A 96 12.21 1.17 14.19
CA THR A 96 11.25 1.44 13.13
C THR A 96 11.26 2.93 12.86
N ARG A 97 11.62 3.31 11.64
CA ARG A 97 11.43 4.67 11.18
C ARG A 97 10.37 4.64 10.10
N PRO A 98 9.15 5.15 10.38
CA PRO A 98 8.26 5.44 9.29
C PRO A 98 9.00 6.40 8.36
N ARG A 99 9.22 6.02 7.11
CA ARG A 99 9.60 7.00 6.12
C ARG A 99 8.41 7.92 5.98
N ARG A 100 8.50 9.15 6.50
CA ARG A 100 7.47 10.19 6.32
C ARG A 100 7.02 10.30 4.86
N LYS A 101 7.94 10.03 3.93
CA LYS A 101 7.72 10.02 2.49
C LYS A 101 6.70 8.98 2.02
N THR A 102 6.64 7.80 2.63
CA THR A 102 5.74 6.73 2.18
C THR A 102 4.28 7.00 2.53
N ILE A 103 4.01 7.77 3.59
CA ILE A 103 2.64 8.07 4.04
C ILE A 103 2.13 9.38 3.44
N HIS A 104 2.97 10.42 3.38
CA HIS A 104 2.55 11.79 3.03
C HIS A 104 3.02 12.27 1.65
N GLU A 105 3.92 11.53 0.99
CA GLU A 105 4.52 11.89 -0.30
C GLU A 105 4.44 10.71 -1.28
N LYS A 106 3.32 9.99 -1.29
CA LYS A 106 3.12 8.82 -2.16
C LYS A 106 3.30 9.16 -3.64
N ASP A 107 2.92 10.37 -4.05
CA ASP A 107 3.13 10.89 -5.40
C ASP A 107 4.61 10.97 -5.80
N LYS A 108 5.45 11.51 -4.92
CA LYS A 108 6.91 11.60 -5.18
C LYS A 108 7.55 10.22 -5.19
N HIS A 109 7.04 9.33 -4.34
CA HIS A 109 7.51 7.96 -4.25
C HIS A 109 7.15 7.19 -5.51
N LEU A 110 5.89 7.28 -5.96
CA LEU A 110 5.41 6.71 -7.22
C LEU A 110 6.26 7.19 -8.39
N ARG A 111 6.46 8.50 -8.54
CA ARG A 111 7.31 9.08 -9.60
C ARG A 111 8.74 8.56 -9.56
N SER A 112 9.31 8.34 -8.37
CA SER A 112 10.66 7.77 -8.23
C SER A 112 10.73 6.32 -8.70
N ILE A 113 9.73 5.51 -8.36
CA ILE A 113 9.62 4.12 -8.81
C ILE A 113 9.45 4.07 -10.33
N CYS A 114 8.50 4.82 -10.88
CA CYS A 114 8.25 4.88 -12.33
C CYS A 114 9.51 5.28 -13.11
N ARG A 115 10.26 6.27 -12.62
CA ARG A 115 11.53 6.67 -13.24
C ARG A 115 12.56 5.54 -13.22
N SER A 116 12.66 4.79 -12.13
CA SER A 116 13.60 3.66 -12.03
C SER A 116 13.22 2.49 -12.93
N LEU A 117 11.94 2.35 -13.25
CA LEU A 117 11.41 1.34 -14.17
C LEU A 117 11.39 1.79 -15.64
N GLY A 118 11.74 3.07 -15.91
CA GLY A 118 11.69 3.63 -17.28
C GLY A 118 10.27 3.86 -17.81
N GLY A 119 9.27 3.92 -16.92
CA GLY A 119 7.85 4.06 -17.27
C GLY A 119 7.16 5.21 -16.56
N GLN A 120 5.84 5.24 -16.68
CA GLN A 120 4.96 6.18 -15.99
C GLN A 120 3.73 5.45 -15.42
N ALA A 121 3.19 5.96 -14.31
CA ALA A 121 1.92 5.46 -13.79
C ALA A 121 0.76 6.03 -14.62
N ILE A 122 -0.14 5.15 -15.06
CA ILE A 122 -1.35 5.51 -15.82
C ILE A 122 -2.54 5.57 -14.87
N SER A 123 -2.66 4.61 -13.97
CA SER A 123 -3.75 4.51 -13.00
C SER A 123 -3.21 4.41 -11.58
N ALA A 124 -3.96 4.92 -10.61
CA ALA A 124 -3.69 4.73 -9.20
C ALA A 124 -4.99 4.47 -8.45
N TYR A 125 -4.91 3.60 -7.45
CA TYR A 125 -6.03 3.18 -6.61
C TYR A 125 -5.74 3.55 -5.17
N GLY A 126 -6.73 4.11 -4.46
CA GLY A 126 -6.55 4.51 -3.07
C GLY A 126 -7.87 4.63 -2.32
N ASP A 127 -7.80 4.51 -0.98
CA ASP A 127 -8.96 4.50 -0.09
C ASP A 127 -8.95 5.66 0.92
N SER A 128 -7.80 6.30 1.13
CA SER A 128 -7.58 7.24 2.22
C SER A 128 -7.11 8.62 1.77
N ASN A 129 -7.20 9.59 2.68
CA ASN A 129 -6.71 10.96 2.42
C ASN A 129 -5.21 11.01 2.10
N ASN A 130 -4.44 10.02 2.57
CA ASN A 130 -3.01 9.92 2.31
C ASN A 130 -2.69 9.51 0.86
N ASP A 131 -3.71 9.01 0.12
CA ASP A 131 -3.58 8.62 -1.28
C ASP A 131 -3.85 9.79 -2.24
N ILE A 132 -4.50 10.84 -1.77
CA ILE A 132 -4.88 12.00 -2.60
C ILE A 132 -3.71 12.55 -3.44
N PRO A 133 -2.50 12.79 -2.90
CA PRO A 133 -1.39 13.29 -3.71
C PRO A 133 -0.99 12.34 -4.85
N MET A 134 -1.07 11.02 -4.60
CA MET A 134 -0.78 10.01 -5.61
C MET A 134 -1.88 9.96 -6.68
N LEU A 135 -3.14 9.97 -6.27
CA LEU A 135 -4.30 9.95 -7.17
C LEU A 135 -4.30 11.19 -8.09
N LEU A 136 -3.98 12.37 -7.55
CA LEU A 136 -3.85 13.62 -8.34
C LEU A 136 -2.67 13.61 -9.33
N SER A 137 -1.75 12.66 -9.22
CA SER A 137 -0.52 12.61 -10.03
C SER A 137 -0.61 11.68 -11.24
N VAL A 138 -1.74 11.02 -11.45
CA VAL A 138 -1.97 10.06 -12.55
C VAL A 138 -3.14 10.45 -13.44
N PRO A 139 -3.17 10.01 -14.71
CA PRO A 139 -4.30 10.26 -15.61
C PRO A 139 -5.61 9.63 -15.15
N ASN A 140 -5.57 8.40 -14.59
CA ASN A 140 -6.75 7.64 -14.21
C ASN A 140 -6.75 7.38 -12.69
N PRO A 141 -7.17 8.33 -11.86
CA PRO A 141 -7.35 8.11 -10.42
C PRO A 141 -8.62 7.31 -10.14
N VAL A 142 -8.53 6.35 -9.24
CA VAL A 142 -9.65 5.50 -8.81
C VAL A 142 -9.72 5.49 -7.29
N ALA A 143 -10.86 5.88 -6.73
CA ALA A 143 -11.12 5.83 -5.31
C ALA A 143 -11.84 4.52 -4.94
N VAL A 144 -11.25 3.70 -4.07
CA VAL A 144 -11.76 2.38 -3.68
C VAL A 144 -12.22 2.44 -2.23
N ASN A 145 -13.50 2.17 -1.95
CA ASN A 145 -14.09 2.29 -0.62
C ASN A 145 -13.63 3.57 0.11
N PRO A 146 -13.70 4.76 -0.53
CA PRO A 146 -13.01 5.95 -0.06
C PRO A 146 -13.53 6.48 1.26
N LEU A 147 -12.62 6.96 2.12
CA LEU A 147 -12.96 7.78 3.27
C LEU A 147 -13.67 9.08 2.84
N PRO A 148 -14.47 9.72 3.71
CA PRO A 148 -15.37 10.82 3.34
C PRO A 148 -14.71 11.93 2.51
N ARG A 149 -13.56 12.46 2.93
CA ARG A 149 -12.85 13.52 2.22
C ARG A 149 -12.35 13.10 0.83
N LEU A 150 -11.86 11.86 0.70
CA LEU A 150 -11.44 11.33 -0.59
C LEU A 150 -12.65 11.10 -1.49
N LYS A 151 -13.78 10.66 -0.91
CA LYS A 151 -15.04 10.47 -1.65
C LYS A 151 -15.56 11.79 -2.22
N GLU A 152 -15.60 12.85 -1.41
CA GLU A 152 -15.98 14.20 -1.86
C GLU A 152 -15.09 14.66 -3.01
N LEU A 153 -13.77 14.57 -2.85
CA LEU A 153 -12.82 14.95 -3.89
C LEU A 153 -12.99 14.16 -5.19
N ALA A 154 -13.22 12.84 -5.08
CA ALA A 154 -13.47 12.00 -6.24
C ALA A 154 -14.74 12.37 -6.98
N MET A 155 -15.82 12.70 -6.25
CA MET A 155 -17.08 13.18 -6.85
C MET A 155 -16.90 14.53 -7.55
N ASP A 156 -16.22 15.49 -6.92
CA ASP A 156 -16.00 16.82 -7.45
C ASP A 156 -15.14 16.80 -8.74
N ASN A 157 -14.25 15.82 -8.87
CA ASN A 157 -13.36 15.68 -10.02
C ASN A 157 -13.80 14.59 -11.02
N ASN A 158 -15.00 14.02 -10.85
CA ASN A 158 -15.52 12.92 -11.68
C ASN A 158 -14.57 11.70 -11.77
N TRP A 159 -13.89 11.37 -10.66
CA TRP A 159 -13.07 10.17 -10.59
C TRP A 159 -13.94 8.94 -10.49
N GLN A 160 -13.42 7.82 -10.96
CA GLN A 160 -14.07 6.53 -10.72
C GLN A 160 -14.07 6.20 -9.23
N ILE A 161 -15.24 5.77 -8.72
CA ILE A 161 -15.41 5.27 -7.35
C ILE A 161 -15.83 3.80 -7.44
N ILE A 162 -15.09 2.93 -6.79
CA ILE A 162 -15.39 1.50 -6.67
C ILE A 162 -15.82 1.24 -5.24
N GLN A 163 -16.98 0.62 -5.07
CA GLN A 163 -17.45 0.09 -3.79
C GLN A 163 -17.25 -1.43 -3.82
N CYS A 164 -16.27 -1.90 -3.05
CA CYS A 164 -16.05 -3.32 -2.85
C CYS A 164 -16.84 -3.78 -1.62
N SER A 165 -17.51 -4.91 -1.73
CA SER A 165 -18.22 -5.56 -0.62
C SER A 165 -17.75 -7.00 -0.50
N ARG A 166 -17.65 -7.51 0.73
CA ARG A 166 -17.56 -8.94 0.95
C ARG A 166 -18.98 -9.49 0.84
N GLU A 167 -19.18 -10.44 -0.06
CA GLU A 167 -20.41 -11.24 -0.03
C GLU A 167 -20.43 -11.97 1.32
N ASN A 168 -21.54 -11.82 2.05
CA ASN A 168 -21.79 -12.48 3.34
C ASN A 168 -22.04 -13.99 3.15
#